data_ff7e562cab54b4546e91139c9cdfd40b
#
_entry.id   ff7e562cab54b4546e91139c9cdfd40b
#
_cell.length_a   1.000
_cell.length_b   1.000
_cell.length_c   1.000
_cell.angle_alpha   90.00
_cell.angle_beta   90.00
_cell.angle_gamma   90.00
#
_symmetry.space_group_name_H-M   'P 1'
#
loop_
_entity.id
_entity.type
_entity.pdbx_description
1 polymer ?
#
loop_
_entity_poly.entity_id
_entity_poly.type
_entity_poly.pdbx_seq_one_letter_code
_entity_poly.pdbx_strand_id
1 'polypeptide(L)'
;MKDNIIEVKNLKKHFLNGKIKAIDGVDLDVKKGEVIVIIGPSGCGKSTFLRSLNLLEMPTDGEIFLEGVNIADPKNDINKHRQKMGMVFQQFNLFPHMTILKNMCIAPMKLKKISKEDAEKQAMELLKVVGLEDRANAYPSQLSGGQKQRIAIVRALCMKPDVMLFDEPTSALDPEMVGEVLDVMKKLAADGMTMLVVTHEMGFAREVADRVLFMDGGKIVEQGTPEQIFSNAQNERTQEFLRKVL
;
A
#
# COMPACT_ATOMS: atom_id res chain seq x y z
N MET A 1 7.47 -19.23 16.54
CA MET A 1 6.49 -19.19 15.44
C MET A 1 6.94 -18.09 14.51
N LYS A 2 6.89 -18.26 13.21
CA LYS A 2 7.25 -17.17 12.27
C LYS A 2 6.18 -16.09 12.39
N ASP A 3 6.58 -14.88 12.83
CA ASP A 3 5.70 -13.72 12.96
C ASP A 3 5.44 -13.03 11.60
N ASN A 4 5.71 -13.74 10.48
CA ASN A 4 5.53 -13.21 9.14
C ASN A 4 4.06 -13.24 8.75
N ILE A 5 3.52 -12.06 8.40
CA ILE A 5 2.17 -11.93 7.87
C ILE A 5 2.13 -12.16 6.36
N ILE A 6 3.20 -11.74 5.63
CA ILE A 6 3.38 -12.02 4.20
C ILE A 6 4.73 -12.72 4.00
N GLU A 7 4.75 -13.76 3.17
CA GLU A 7 5.98 -14.38 2.66
C GLU A 7 5.87 -14.43 1.13
N VAL A 8 6.91 -13.96 0.45
CA VAL A 8 7.03 -13.98 -1.01
C VAL A 8 8.22 -14.84 -1.38
N LYS A 9 8.03 -15.80 -2.30
CA LYS A 9 9.08 -16.73 -2.70
C LYS A 9 9.24 -16.72 -4.21
N ASN A 10 10.43 -16.35 -4.66
CA ASN A 10 10.86 -16.34 -6.07
C ASN A 10 9.81 -15.74 -7.01
N LEU A 11 9.21 -14.62 -6.60
CA LEU A 11 8.11 -13.98 -7.32
C LEU A 11 8.59 -13.44 -8.66
N LYS A 12 7.85 -13.79 -9.73
CA LYS A 12 8.11 -13.29 -11.08
C LYS A 12 6.84 -12.72 -11.69
N LYS A 13 6.98 -11.59 -12.37
CA LYS A 13 5.96 -11.03 -13.24
C LYS A 13 6.60 -10.57 -14.53
N HIS A 14 6.33 -11.31 -15.58
CA HIS A 14 6.83 -11.03 -16.92
C HIS A 14 5.68 -10.67 -17.84
N PHE A 15 5.85 -9.62 -18.64
CA PHE A 15 4.90 -9.18 -19.66
C PHE A 15 5.42 -9.49 -21.06
N LEU A 16 4.55 -9.44 -22.06
CA LEU A 16 4.87 -9.63 -23.47
C LEU A 16 5.69 -10.91 -23.73
N ASN A 17 5.19 -12.06 -23.24
CA ASN A 17 5.84 -13.36 -23.38
C ASN A 17 7.32 -13.37 -22.88
N GLY A 18 7.57 -12.72 -21.76
CA GLY A 18 8.88 -12.71 -21.11
C GLY A 18 9.85 -11.60 -21.60
N LYS A 19 9.43 -10.76 -22.53
CA LYS A 19 10.26 -9.65 -23.03
C LYS A 19 10.48 -8.55 -21.97
N ILE A 20 9.49 -8.32 -21.11
CA ILE A 20 9.59 -7.36 -20.02
C ILE A 20 9.50 -8.11 -18.70
N LYS A 21 10.59 -8.12 -17.95
CA LYS A 21 10.69 -8.73 -16.64
C LYS A 21 10.46 -7.65 -15.56
N ALA A 22 9.20 -7.35 -15.29
CA ALA A 22 8.85 -6.32 -14.31
C ALA A 22 9.20 -6.74 -12.87
N ILE A 23 9.12 -8.04 -12.57
CA ILE A 23 9.63 -8.69 -11.35
C ILE A 23 10.33 -9.96 -11.78
N ASP A 24 11.55 -10.21 -11.29
CA ASP A 24 12.39 -11.31 -11.74
C ASP A 24 13.09 -12.03 -10.57
N GLY A 25 12.31 -12.79 -9.79
CA GLY A 25 12.80 -13.59 -8.67
C GLY A 25 12.96 -12.78 -7.39
N VAL A 26 11.87 -12.20 -6.90
CA VAL A 26 11.85 -11.43 -5.63
C VAL A 26 11.43 -12.34 -4.49
N ASP A 27 12.23 -12.33 -3.42
CA ASP A 27 11.93 -12.93 -2.12
C ASP A 27 11.75 -11.84 -1.07
N LEU A 28 10.72 -11.95 -0.22
CA LEU A 28 10.46 -11.00 0.86
C LEU A 28 9.64 -11.65 1.96
N ASP A 29 10.07 -11.43 3.20
CA ASP A 29 9.29 -11.72 4.41
C ASP A 29 8.85 -10.40 5.04
N VAL A 30 7.57 -10.28 5.42
CA VAL A 30 7.00 -9.11 6.09
C VAL A 30 6.48 -9.53 7.46
N LYS A 31 6.94 -8.88 8.51
CA LYS A 31 6.46 -9.13 9.88
C LYS A 31 5.18 -8.35 10.17
N LYS A 32 4.38 -8.87 11.09
CA LYS A 32 3.20 -8.13 11.56
C LYS A 32 3.61 -6.84 12.25
N GLY A 33 2.97 -5.73 11.90
CA GLY A 33 3.27 -4.39 12.41
C GLY A 33 4.49 -3.72 11.75
N GLU A 34 5.16 -4.40 10.79
CA GLU A 34 6.33 -3.84 10.11
C GLU A 34 5.90 -2.82 9.04
N VAL A 35 6.60 -1.70 8.97
CA VAL A 35 6.48 -0.70 7.92
C VAL A 35 7.64 -0.83 6.95
N ILE A 36 7.35 -1.28 5.73
CA ILE A 36 8.32 -1.42 4.65
C ILE A 36 8.10 -0.32 3.62
N VAL A 37 9.14 0.44 3.33
CA VAL A 37 9.11 1.42 2.23
C VAL A 37 9.92 0.91 1.05
N ILE A 38 9.33 1.00 -0.14
CA ILE A 38 9.92 0.53 -1.40
C ILE A 38 10.28 1.74 -2.25
N ILE A 39 11.56 1.93 -2.53
CA ILE A 39 12.10 3.00 -3.34
C ILE A 39 12.81 2.46 -4.58
N GLY A 40 13.08 3.32 -5.56
CA GLY A 40 13.80 2.96 -6.79
C GLY A 40 13.34 3.77 -7.99
N PRO A 41 14.01 3.66 -9.13
CA PRO A 41 13.70 4.44 -10.34
C PRO A 41 12.30 4.12 -10.89
N SER A 42 11.74 5.06 -11.66
CA SER A 42 10.47 4.84 -12.35
C SER A 42 10.58 3.65 -13.32
N GLY A 43 9.51 2.82 -13.37
CA GLY A 43 9.47 1.65 -14.25
C GLY A 43 10.27 0.42 -13.77
N CYS A 44 10.92 0.46 -12.59
CA CYS A 44 11.71 -0.68 -12.10
C CYS A 44 10.88 -1.84 -11.51
N GLY A 45 9.54 -1.72 -11.47
CA GLY A 45 8.65 -2.81 -11.03
C GLY A 45 8.00 -2.63 -9.65
N LYS A 46 8.21 -1.52 -8.92
CA LYS A 46 7.66 -1.29 -7.56
C LYS A 46 6.15 -1.47 -7.47
N SER A 47 5.39 -0.73 -8.29
CA SER A 47 3.93 -0.83 -8.32
C SER A 47 3.45 -2.21 -8.76
N THR A 48 4.15 -2.84 -9.72
CA THR A 48 3.85 -4.20 -10.16
C THR A 48 4.05 -5.19 -9.02
N PHE A 49 5.15 -5.06 -8.25
CA PHE A 49 5.42 -5.87 -7.08
C PHE A 49 4.32 -5.69 -6.02
N LEU A 50 4.01 -4.44 -5.65
CA LEU A 50 2.99 -4.16 -4.66
C LEU A 50 1.61 -4.71 -5.06
N ARG A 51 1.22 -4.55 -6.34
CA ARG A 51 -0.05 -5.08 -6.88
C ARG A 51 -0.06 -6.60 -7.01
N SER A 52 1.09 -7.24 -7.11
CA SER A 52 1.16 -8.70 -7.09
C SER A 52 0.87 -9.28 -5.71
N LEU A 53 1.19 -8.56 -4.62
CA LEU A 53 0.94 -9.03 -3.27
C LEU A 53 -0.54 -9.27 -2.95
N ASN A 54 -1.45 -8.54 -3.60
CA ASN A 54 -2.90 -8.76 -3.50
C ASN A 54 -3.51 -9.36 -4.77
N LEU A 55 -2.67 -9.87 -5.67
CA LEU A 55 -3.02 -10.51 -6.93
C LEU A 55 -3.86 -9.61 -7.88
N LEU A 56 -3.76 -8.29 -7.78
CA LEU A 56 -4.25 -7.38 -8.83
C LEU A 56 -3.42 -7.54 -10.10
N GLU A 57 -2.12 -7.82 -9.92
CA GLU A 57 -1.23 -8.30 -10.98
C GLU A 57 -0.90 -9.77 -10.71
N MET A 58 -1.48 -10.68 -11.47
CA MET A 58 -1.22 -12.11 -11.31
C MET A 58 0.24 -12.43 -11.60
N PRO A 59 0.97 -13.07 -10.68
CA PRO A 59 2.33 -13.52 -10.93
C PRO A 59 2.43 -14.45 -12.14
N THR A 60 3.58 -14.43 -12.80
CA THR A 60 3.91 -15.42 -13.86
C THR A 60 4.46 -16.69 -13.23
N ASP A 61 5.16 -16.55 -12.09
CA ASP A 61 5.76 -17.65 -11.33
C ASP A 61 6.05 -17.19 -9.89
N GLY A 62 6.33 -18.13 -9.00
CA GLY A 62 6.57 -17.87 -7.59
C GLY A 62 5.32 -17.97 -6.72
N GLU A 63 5.50 -17.78 -5.43
CA GLU A 63 4.45 -17.97 -4.42
C GLU A 63 4.31 -16.75 -3.52
N ILE A 64 3.08 -16.49 -3.09
CA ILE A 64 2.75 -15.43 -2.12
C ILE A 64 1.91 -16.06 -1.03
N PHE A 65 2.40 -16.00 0.19
CA PHE A 65 1.69 -16.48 1.36
C PHE A 65 1.19 -15.29 2.18
N LEU A 66 -0.07 -15.31 2.55
CA LEU A 66 -0.67 -14.43 3.55
C LEU A 66 -1.08 -15.30 4.76
N GLU A 67 -0.52 -15.01 5.93
CA GLU A 67 -0.74 -15.81 7.15
C GLU A 67 -0.53 -17.33 6.93
N GLY A 68 0.49 -17.68 6.15
CA GLY A 68 0.85 -19.07 5.83
C GLY A 68 0.00 -19.73 4.75
N VAL A 69 -0.99 -19.03 4.17
CA VAL A 69 -1.83 -19.54 3.07
C VAL A 69 -1.32 -19.00 1.73
N ASN A 70 -0.99 -19.88 0.79
CA ASN A 70 -0.62 -19.46 -0.58
C ASN A 70 -1.84 -18.88 -1.27
N ILE A 71 -1.87 -17.55 -1.42
CA ILE A 71 -3.03 -16.84 -2.00
C ILE A 71 -3.10 -16.95 -3.52
N ALA A 72 -2.01 -17.35 -4.19
CA ALA A 72 -1.95 -17.57 -5.63
C ALA A 72 -2.44 -18.97 -6.04
N ASP A 73 -2.67 -19.89 -5.10
CA ASP A 73 -3.24 -21.22 -5.39
C ASP A 73 -4.68 -21.03 -5.90
N PRO A 74 -5.02 -21.55 -7.12
CA PRO A 74 -6.37 -21.45 -7.68
C PRO A 74 -7.49 -22.06 -6.82
N LYS A 75 -7.15 -22.91 -5.83
CA LYS A 75 -8.11 -23.48 -4.88
C LYS A 75 -8.56 -22.48 -3.82
N ASN A 76 -7.82 -21.39 -3.63
CA ASN A 76 -8.12 -20.37 -2.64
C ASN A 76 -9.02 -19.27 -3.19
N ASP A 77 -9.95 -18.78 -2.35
CA ASP A 77 -10.79 -17.64 -2.69
C ASP A 77 -10.00 -16.33 -2.49
N ILE A 78 -9.48 -15.81 -3.60
CA ILE A 78 -8.72 -14.55 -3.65
C ILE A 78 -9.47 -13.38 -3.00
N ASN A 79 -10.81 -13.35 -3.09
CA ASN A 79 -11.59 -12.24 -2.54
C ASN A 79 -11.59 -12.23 -1.01
N LYS A 80 -11.50 -13.42 -0.38
CA LYS A 80 -11.33 -13.51 1.07
C LYS A 80 -9.98 -12.93 1.51
N HIS A 81 -8.91 -13.22 0.78
CA HIS A 81 -7.59 -12.70 1.07
C HIS A 81 -7.50 -11.19 0.83
N ARG A 82 -8.10 -10.68 -0.26
CA ARG A 82 -8.18 -9.24 -0.53
C ARG A 82 -8.91 -8.44 0.54
N GLN A 83 -9.84 -9.04 1.28
CA GLN A 83 -10.51 -8.36 2.40
C GLN A 83 -9.55 -8.10 3.58
N LYS A 84 -8.45 -8.85 3.68
CA LYS A 84 -7.42 -8.67 4.70
C LYS A 84 -6.31 -7.69 4.29
N MET A 85 -6.28 -7.28 3.03
CA MET A 85 -5.28 -6.35 2.49
C MET A 85 -5.97 -5.11 1.90
N GLY A 86 -5.85 -3.98 2.61
CA GLY A 86 -6.27 -2.69 2.06
C GLY A 86 -5.29 -2.20 1.02
N MET A 87 -5.77 -1.56 -0.04
CA MET A 87 -4.92 -0.95 -1.04
C MET A 87 -5.35 0.47 -1.35
N VAL A 88 -4.38 1.37 -1.34
CA VAL A 88 -4.50 2.79 -1.69
C VAL A 88 -3.64 3.05 -2.92
N PHE A 89 -4.24 3.64 -3.94
CA PHE A 89 -3.60 3.91 -5.23
C PHE A 89 -3.22 5.37 -5.37
N GLN A 90 -2.37 5.67 -6.34
CA GLN A 90 -2.07 7.01 -6.80
C GLN A 90 -3.34 7.80 -7.18
N GLN A 91 -4.28 7.14 -7.89
CA GLN A 91 -5.62 7.67 -8.13
C GLN A 91 -6.53 7.26 -6.99
N PHE A 92 -7.36 8.16 -6.52
CA PHE A 92 -8.20 7.98 -5.32
C PHE A 92 -9.23 6.85 -5.45
N ASN A 93 -9.68 6.54 -6.67
CA ASN A 93 -10.62 5.46 -7.02
C ASN A 93 -11.91 5.49 -6.20
N LEU A 94 -12.39 6.70 -5.83
CA LEU A 94 -13.70 6.87 -5.19
C LEU A 94 -14.80 6.75 -6.23
N PHE A 95 -15.94 6.16 -5.85
CA PHE A 95 -17.12 6.07 -6.70
C PHE A 95 -17.74 7.47 -6.86
N PRO A 96 -17.68 8.08 -8.05
CA PRO A 96 -18.05 9.51 -8.22
C PRO A 96 -19.55 9.79 -8.03
N HIS A 97 -20.37 8.77 -8.22
CA HIS A 97 -21.84 8.84 -8.10
C HIS A 97 -22.38 8.52 -6.70
N MET A 98 -21.48 8.29 -5.73
CA MET A 98 -21.82 8.00 -4.34
C MET A 98 -21.28 9.08 -3.42
N THR A 99 -22.01 9.38 -2.34
CA THR A 99 -21.47 10.21 -1.25
C THR A 99 -20.28 9.55 -0.60
N ILE A 100 -19.49 10.31 0.15
CA ILE A 100 -18.31 9.79 0.86
C ILE A 100 -18.73 8.70 1.85
N LEU A 101 -19.77 8.92 2.63
CA LEU A 101 -20.29 7.91 3.56
C LEU A 101 -20.66 6.61 2.84
N LYS A 102 -21.35 6.68 1.71
CA LYS A 102 -21.68 5.50 0.89
C LYS A 102 -20.46 4.81 0.33
N ASN A 103 -19.43 5.57 -0.12
CA ASN A 103 -18.16 5.02 -0.56
C ASN A 103 -17.48 4.16 0.53
N MET A 104 -17.55 4.60 1.77
CA MET A 104 -16.94 3.90 2.91
C MET A 104 -17.74 2.68 3.36
N CYS A 105 -19.08 2.77 3.34
CA CYS A 105 -19.96 1.74 3.89
C CYS A 105 -20.21 0.56 2.93
N ILE A 106 -20.09 0.74 1.62
CA ILE A 106 -20.53 -0.25 0.62
C ILE A 106 -19.79 -1.61 0.76
N ALA A 107 -18.48 -1.59 0.96
CA ALA A 107 -17.69 -2.82 1.07
C ALA A 107 -17.95 -3.56 2.39
N PRO A 108 -17.91 -2.93 3.59
CA PRO A 108 -18.26 -3.57 4.84
C PRO A 108 -19.67 -4.19 4.83
N MET A 109 -20.67 -3.48 4.32
CA MET A 109 -22.04 -3.98 4.23
C MET A 109 -22.16 -5.17 3.29
N LYS A 110 -21.55 -5.12 2.09
CA LYS A 110 -21.68 -6.18 1.09
C LYS A 110 -20.86 -7.42 1.42
N LEU A 111 -19.61 -7.23 1.87
CA LEU A 111 -18.64 -8.32 2.01
C LEU A 111 -18.60 -8.89 3.42
N LYS A 112 -18.68 -8.02 4.44
CA LYS A 112 -18.67 -8.46 5.87
C LYS A 112 -20.07 -8.58 6.48
N LYS A 113 -21.13 -8.24 5.73
CA LYS A 113 -22.52 -8.31 6.18
C LYS A 113 -22.81 -7.47 7.43
N ILE A 114 -22.03 -6.40 7.65
CA ILE A 114 -22.22 -5.45 8.75
C ILE A 114 -23.51 -4.68 8.52
N SER A 115 -24.27 -4.37 9.59
CA SER A 115 -25.48 -3.55 9.48
C SER A 115 -25.16 -2.16 8.90
N LYS A 116 -26.16 -1.50 8.35
CA LYS A 116 -25.98 -0.12 7.84
C LYS A 116 -25.57 0.82 8.96
N GLU A 117 -26.22 0.72 10.11
CA GLU A 117 -25.96 1.57 11.28
C GLU A 117 -24.52 1.41 11.78
N ASP A 118 -24.04 0.16 11.91
CA ASP A 118 -22.67 -0.11 12.34
C ASP A 118 -21.63 0.36 11.30
N ALA A 119 -21.92 0.17 10.02
CA ALA A 119 -21.05 0.62 8.94
C ALA A 119 -20.94 2.15 8.89
N GLU A 120 -22.08 2.85 9.05
CA GLU A 120 -22.11 4.32 9.10
C GLU A 120 -21.40 4.85 10.34
N LYS A 121 -21.60 4.23 11.51
CA LYS A 121 -20.90 4.58 12.75
C LYS A 121 -19.39 4.44 12.59
N GLN A 122 -18.92 3.30 12.11
CA GLN A 122 -17.48 3.06 11.86
C GLN A 122 -16.92 4.06 10.85
N ALA A 123 -17.66 4.34 9.77
CA ALA A 123 -17.24 5.30 8.75
C ALA A 123 -17.10 6.71 9.33
N MET A 124 -18.05 7.16 10.16
CA MET A 124 -17.98 8.47 10.80
C MET A 124 -16.81 8.59 11.79
N GLU A 125 -16.52 7.53 12.56
CA GLU A 125 -15.35 7.49 13.44
C GLU A 125 -14.05 7.65 12.64
N LEU A 126 -13.92 6.95 11.50
CA LEU A 126 -12.74 7.07 10.64
C LEU A 126 -12.65 8.44 9.93
N LEU A 127 -13.78 9.01 9.49
CA LEU A 127 -13.80 10.37 8.93
C LEU A 127 -13.33 11.41 9.96
N LYS A 128 -13.70 11.25 11.22
CA LYS A 128 -13.24 12.11 12.31
C LYS A 128 -11.73 12.02 12.52
N VAL A 129 -11.13 10.82 12.38
CA VAL A 129 -9.68 10.62 12.50
C VAL A 129 -8.90 11.47 11.49
N VAL A 130 -9.48 11.69 10.29
CA VAL A 130 -8.87 12.47 9.20
C VAL A 130 -9.46 13.89 9.08
N GLY A 131 -10.30 14.33 10.03
CA GLY A 131 -10.88 15.67 10.08
C GLY A 131 -11.83 15.99 8.93
N LEU A 132 -12.62 15.00 8.48
CA LEU A 132 -13.53 15.12 7.32
C LEU A 132 -14.95 14.63 7.61
N GLU A 133 -15.39 14.64 8.88
CA GLU A 133 -16.73 14.24 9.28
C GLU A 133 -17.84 15.10 8.65
N ASP A 134 -17.56 16.39 8.42
CA ASP A 134 -18.47 17.33 7.75
C ASP A 134 -18.65 17.01 6.26
N ARG A 135 -17.80 16.18 5.67
CA ARG A 135 -17.79 15.76 4.28
C ARG A 135 -18.52 14.45 4.01
N ALA A 136 -19.09 13.80 5.02
CA ALA A 136 -19.78 12.51 4.89
C ALA A 136 -20.84 12.48 3.78
N ASN A 137 -21.61 13.55 3.62
CA ASN A 137 -22.66 13.67 2.60
C ASN A 137 -22.19 14.33 1.29
N ALA A 138 -20.93 14.77 1.20
CA ALA A 138 -20.36 15.32 -0.02
C ALA A 138 -20.10 14.22 -1.06
N TYR A 139 -19.98 14.63 -2.33
CA TYR A 139 -19.52 13.78 -3.43
C TYR A 139 -18.04 14.01 -3.71
N PRO A 140 -17.32 13.01 -4.29
CA PRO A 140 -15.90 13.16 -4.59
C PRO A 140 -15.53 14.40 -5.41
N SER A 141 -16.40 14.85 -6.30
CA SER A 141 -16.19 16.07 -7.11
C SER A 141 -16.10 17.38 -6.29
N GLN A 142 -16.58 17.38 -5.06
CA GLN A 142 -16.62 18.53 -4.16
C GLN A 142 -15.39 18.61 -3.23
N LEU A 143 -14.40 17.72 -3.41
CA LEU A 143 -13.27 17.57 -2.51
C LEU A 143 -11.94 17.87 -3.21
N SER A 144 -10.97 18.38 -2.45
CA SER A 144 -9.59 18.54 -2.91
C SER A 144 -8.91 17.17 -3.11
N GLY A 145 -7.76 17.14 -3.78
CA GLY A 145 -6.96 15.93 -3.98
C GLY A 145 -6.56 15.27 -2.65
N GLY A 146 -6.03 16.05 -1.71
CA GLY A 146 -5.65 15.56 -0.39
C GLY A 146 -6.82 15.01 0.43
N GLN A 147 -7.99 15.68 0.37
CA GLN A 147 -9.21 15.16 1.01
C GLN A 147 -9.65 13.82 0.40
N LYS A 148 -9.64 13.70 -0.95
CA LYS A 148 -9.96 12.44 -1.63
C LYS A 148 -9.01 11.32 -1.22
N GLN A 149 -7.73 11.61 -1.11
CA GLN A 149 -6.74 10.60 -0.74
C GLN A 149 -6.88 10.16 0.70
N ARG A 150 -7.08 11.09 1.65
CA ARG A 150 -7.37 10.73 3.04
C ARG A 150 -8.63 9.87 3.15
N ILE A 151 -9.67 10.18 2.38
CA ILE A 151 -10.87 9.34 2.32
C ILE A 151 -10.58 7.97 1.70
N ALA A 152 -9.75 7.87 0.67
CA ALA A 152 -9.37 6.59 0.09
C ALA A 152 -8.64 5.69 1.11
N ILE A 153 -7.79 6.29 1.96
CA ILE A 153 -7.11 5.59 3.05
C ILE A 153 -8.14 5.06 4.06
N VAL A 154 -8.99 5.93 4.60
CA VAL A 154 -9.96 5.51 5.64
C VAL A 154 -11.05 4.60 5.09
N ARG A 155 -11.38 4.70 3.81
CA ARG A 155 -12.24 3.72 3.13
C ARG A 155 -11.64 2.31 3.14
N ALA A 156 -10.33 2.18 2.89
CA ALA A 156 -9.66 0.89 2.99
C ALA A 156 -9.68 0.36 4.43
N LEU A 157 -9.50 1.24 5.42
CA LEU A 157 -9.55 0.91 6.85
C LEU A 157 -10.95 0.46 7.33
N CYS A 158 -12.05 0.83 6.64
CA CYS A 158 -13.38 0.33 6.96
C CYS A 158 -13.49 -1.20 6.84
N MET A 159 -12.62 -1.83 6.07
CA MET A 159 -12.53 -3.28 5.97
C MET A 159 -11.73 -3.92 7.11
N LYS A 160 -11.13 -3.13 8.03
CA LYS A 160 -10.23 -3.61 9.09
C LYS A 160 -9.20 -4.60 8.55
N PRO A 161 -8.35 -4.17 7.62
CA PRO A 161 -7.36 -5.03 7.00
C PRO A 161 -6.21 -5.33 7.98
N ASP A 162 -5.53 -6.45 7.78
CA ASP A 162 -4.31 -6.81 8.53
C ASP A 162 -3.05 -6.16 7.93
N VAL A 163 -3.11 -5.78 6.64
CA VAL A 163 -2.02 -5.12 5.89
C VAL A 163 -2.59 -3.99 5.04
N MET A 164 -1.87 -2.88 4.98
CA MET A 164 -2.15 -1.77 4.07
C MET A 164 -1.05 -1.63 3.01
N LEU A 165 -1.45 -1.61 1.75
CA LEU A 165 -0.58 -1.42 0.59
C LEU A 165 -0.80 -0.01 0.02
N PHE A 166 0.27 0.77 -0.12
CA PHE A 166 0.21 2.15 -0.64
C PHE A 166 1.04 2.26 -1.93
N ASP A 167 0.39 2.51 -3.04
CA ASP A 167 1.04 2.65 -4.35
C ASP A 167 1.10 4.13 -4.74
N GLU A 168 2.21 4.78 -4.40
CA GLU A 168 2.49 6.20 -4.64
C GLU A 168 1.34 7.13 -4.20
N PRO A 169 0.93 7.10 -2.92
CA PRO A 169 -0.31 7.75 -2.46
C PRO A 169 -0.29 9.28 -2.55
N THR A 170 0.86 9.91 -2.76
CA THR A 170 1.03 11.37 -2.82
C THR A 170 1.32 11.90 -4.23
N SER A 171 1.66 11.04 -5.19
CA SER A 171 2.18 11.46 -6.50
C SER A 171 1.18 12.22 -7.40
N ALA A 172 -0.13 12.12 -7.11
CA ALA A 172 -1.19 12.86 -7.81
C ALA A 172 -1.66 14.12 -7.05
N LEU A 173 -0.92 14.54 -6.02
CA LEU A 173 -1.30 15.65 -5.15
C LEU A 173 -0.44 16.88 -5.39
N ASP A 174 -1.02 18.06 -5.16
CA ASP A 174 -0.25 19.28 -5.05
C ASP A 174 0.64 19.23 -3.78
N PRO A 175 1.86 19.80 -3.80
CA PRO A 175 2.81 19.74 -2.69
C PRO A 175 2.22 20.18 -1.33
N GLU A 176 1.32 21.17 -1.35
CA GLU A 176 0.66 21.68 -0.13
C GLU A 176 -0.23 20.64 0.56
N MET A 177 -0.70 19.63 -0.19
CA MET A 177 -1.62 18.59 0.31
C MET A 177 -0.90 17.31 0.73
N VAL A 178 0.37 17.15 0.40
CA VAL A 178 1.16 15.94 0.66
C VAL A 178 1.28 15.68 2.16
N GLY A 179 1.58 16.73 2.95
CA GLY A 179 1.78 16.63 4.39
C GLY A 179 0.61 16.00 5.12
N GLU A 180 -0.62 16.44 4.82
CA GLU A 180 -1.85 15.91 5.46
C GLU A 180 -2.05 14.41 5.22
N VAL A 181 -1.67 13.91 4.04
CA VAL A 181 -1.78 12.47 3.70
C VAL A 181 -0.69 11.68 4.42
N LEU A 182 0.54 12.20 4.45
CA LEU A 182 1.65 11.57 5.15
C LEU A 182 1.39 11.49 6.67
N ASP A 183 0.77 12.50 7.26
CA ASP A 183 0.43 12.52 8.70
C ASP A 183 -0.58 11.41 9.04
N VAL A 184 -1.55 11.14 8.17
CA VAL A 184 -2.46 9.98 8.35
C VAL A 184 -1.67 8.68 8.29
N MET A 185 -0.74 8.53 7.35
CA MET A 185 0.09 7.32 7.22
C MET A 185 1.04 7.14 8.41
N LYS A 186 1.65 8.23 8.94
CA LYS A 186 2.46 8.20 10.15
C LYS A 186 1.66 7.72 11.35
N LYS A 187 0.43 8.19 11.50
CA LYS A 187 -0.46 7.72 12.56
C LYS A 187 -0.75 6.23 12.45
N LEU A 188 -1.02 5.73 11.25
CA LEU A 188 -1.23 4.28 11.04
C LEU A 188 0.02 3.46 11.40
N ALA A 189 1.22 3.96 11.08
CA ALA A 189 2.48 3.33 11.48
C ALA A 189 2.62 3.28 13.01
N ALA A 190 2.37 4.41 13.69
CA ALA A 190 2.41 4.50 15.13
C ALA A 190 1.39 3.59 15.84
N ASP A 191 0.22 3.38 15.21
CA ASP A 191 -0.82 2.46 15.68
C ASP A 191 -0.49 0.97 15.40
N GLY A 192 0.69 0.66 14.85
CA GLY A 192 1.18 -0.70 14.60
C GLY A 192 0.59 -1.38 13.37
N MET A 193 0.07 -0.61 12.40
CA MET A 193 -0.43 -1.15 11.13
C MET A 193 0.72 -1.72 10.29
N THR A 194 0.59 -2.95 9.81
CA THR A 194 1.51 -3.50 8.82
C THR A 194 1.35 -2.76 7.51
N MET A 195 2.41 -2.17 6.97
CA MET A 195 2.34 -1.36 5.75
C MET A 195 3.46 -1.66 4.77
N LEU A 196 3.12 -1.74 3.47
CA LEU A 196 4.10 -1.67 2.39
C LEU A 196 3.78 -0.44 1.55
N VAL A 197 4.76 0.45 1.40
CA VAL A 197 4.57 1.77 0.82
C VAL A 197 5.54 1.98 -0.33
N VAL A 198 5.05 2.13 -1.55
CA VAL A 198 5.82 2.66 -2.67
C VAL A 198 5.69 4.19 -2.63
N THR A 199 6.80 4.90 -2.50
CA THR A 199 6.79 6.37 -2.42
C THR A 199 8.09 6.99 -2.92
N HIS A 200 8.00 8.26 -3.29
CA HIS A 200 9.13 9.15 -3.56
C HIS A 200 9.42 10.11 -2.39
N GLU A 201 8.66 10.04 -1.31
CA GLU A 201 8.79 10.88 -0.11
C GLU A 201 9.90 10.33 0.80
N MET A 202 11.16 10.70 0.52
CA MET A 202 12.31 10.15 1.26
C MET A 202 12.33 10.57 2.73
N GLY A 203 11.80 11.76 3.06
CA GLY A 203 11.62 12.23 4.43
C GLY A 203 10.68 11.32 5.23
N PHE A 204 9.54 10.97 4.65
CA PHE A 204 8.60 10.01 5.23
C PHE A 204 9.24 8.64 5.42
N ALA A 205 9.96 8.13 4.40
CA ALA A 205 10.63 6.84 4.49
C ALA A 205 11.65 6.79 5.63
N ARG A 206 12.42 7.87 5.84
CA ARG A 206 13.40 7.98 6.95
C ARG A 206 12.74 7.95 8.32
N GLU A 207 11.56 8.57 8.45
CA GLU A 207 10.88 8.78 9.72
C GLU A 207 10.10 7.54 10.19
N VAL A 208 9.46 6.80 9.26
CA VAL A 208 8.48 5.78 9.64
C VAL A 208 8.87 4.35 9.26
N ALA A 209 9.80 4.14 8.32
CA ALA A 209 10.10 2.79 7.87
C ALA A 209 10.92 2.02 8.91
N ASP A 210 10.52 0.78 9.18
CA ASP A 210 11.37 -0.19 9.86
C ASP A 210 12.42 -0.74 8.90
N ARG A 211 12.04 -0.89 7.63
CA ARG A 211 12.91 -1.40 6.56
C ARG A 211 12.62 -0.69 5.24
N VAL A 212 13.69 -0.38 4.52
CA VAL A 212 13.65 0.19 3.18
C VAL A 212 14.16 -0.83 2.18
N LEU A 213 13.43 -1.03 1.09
CA LEU A 213 13.83 -1.86 -0.04
C LEU A 213 14.15 -0.96 -1.22
N PHE A 214 15.35 -1.08 -1.76
CA PHE A 214 15.70 -0.47 -3.02
C PHE A 214 15.49 -1.49 -4.15
N MET A 215 14.59 -1.16 -5.08
CA MET A 215 14.29 -1.99 -6.25
C MET A 215 14.87 -1.37 -7.52
N ASP A 216 15.53 -2.21 -8.33
CA ASP A 216 15.93 -1.86 -9.70
C ASP A 216 15.91 -3.11 -10.59
N GLY A 217 15.55 -2.95 -11.87
CA GLY A 217 15.51 -4.05 -12.85
C GLY A 217 14.65 -5.24 -12.43
N GLY A 218 13.56 -5.00 -11.69
CA GLY A 218 12.63 -6.05 -11.26
C GLY A 218 13.12 -6.87 -10.05
N LYS A 219 14.17 -6.42 -9.36
CA LYS A 219 14.76 -7.11 -8.21
C LYS A 219 14.89 -6.19 -7.00
N ILE A 220 14.93 -6.77 -5.80
CA ILE A 220 15.40 -6.08 -4.61
C ILE A 220 16.93 -6.13 -4.67
N VAL A 221 17.55 -4.95 -4.89
CA VAL A 221 19.00 -4.81 -5.04
C VAL A 221 19.67 -4.64 -3.68
N GLU A 222 19.00 -3.92 -2.78
CA GLU A 222 19.47 -3.68 -1.42
C GLU A 222 18.30 -3.50 -0.48
N GLN A 223 18.46 -3.93 0.77
CA GLN A 223 17.47 -3.72 1.83
C GLN A 223 18.15 -3.51 3.16
N GLY A 224 17.55 -2.71 4.02
CA GLY A 224 18.09 -2.42 5.35
C GLY A 224 17.23 -1.42 6.11
N THR A 225 17.70 -1.00 7.29
CA THR A 225 17.07 0.10 8.02
C THR A 225 17.19 1.41 7.23
N PRO A 226 16.36 2.42 7.53
CA PRO A 226 16.48 3.74 6.90
C PRO A 226 17.91 4.31 6.96
N GLU A 227 18.58 4.16 8.10
CA GLU A 227 19.95 4.63 8.28
C GLU A 227 20.93 3.90 7.35
N GLN A 228 20.81 2.56 7.25
CA GLN A 228 21.65 1.76 6.37
C GLN A 228 21.50 2.16 4.91
N ILE A 229 20.26 2.35 4.45
CA ILE A 229 20.00 2.66 3.03
C ILE A 229 20.30 4.12 2.71
N PHE A 230 19.79 5.08 3.50
CA PHE A 230 19.91 6.49 3.15
C PHE A 230 21.26 7.14 3.48
N SER A 231 21.97 6.59 4.46
CA SER A 231 23.23 7.17 4.92
C SER A 231 24.45 6.28 4.64
N ASN A 232 24.24 4.98 4.45
CA ASN A 232 25.35 4.02 4.38
C ASN A 232 25.07 2.86 3.39
N ALA A 233 24.42 3.18 2.26
CA ALA A 233 24.13 2.20 1.21
C ALA A 233 25.42 1.54 0.71
N GLN A 234 25.41 0.22 0.58
CA GLN A 234 26.57 -0.57 0.17
C GLN A 234 26.57 -0.83 -1.34
N ASN A 235 25.40 -0.90 -1.95
CA ASN A 235 25.28 -1.15 -3.37
C ASN A 235 25.50 0.14 -4.18
N GLU A 236 26.37 0.10 -5.17
CA GLU A 236 26.70 1.24 -6.02
C GLU A 236 25.45 1.81 -6.72
N ARG A 237 24.55 0.95 -7.17
CA ARG A 237 23.31 1.36 -7.85
C ARG A 237 22.36 2.08 -6.91
N THR A 238 22.29 1.68 -5.64
CA THR A 238 21.53 2.38 -4.58
C THR A 238 22.11 3.76 -4.35
N GLN A 239 23.45 3.88 -4.24
CA GLN A 239 24.14 5.14 -4.04
C GLN A 239 23.91 6.10 -5.21
N GLU A 240 24.00 5.62 -6.46
CA GLU A 240 23.72 6.43 -7.64
C GLU A 240 22.28 6.99 -7.65
N PHE A 241 21.31 6.15 -7.28
CA PHE A 241 19.92 6.58 -7.18
C PHE A 241 19.74 7.65 -6.12
N LEU A 242 20.25 7.41 -4.91
CA LEU A 242 20.12 8.33 -3.78
C LEU A 242 20.76 9.70 -4.05
N ARG A 243 21.92 9.76 -4.69
CA ARG A 243 22.57 11.04 -5.11
C ARG A 243 21.71 11.91 -6.03
N LYS A 244 20.72 11.31 -6.72
CA LYS A 244 19.83 12.03 -7.64
C LYS A 244 18.54 12.52 -6.99
N VAL A 245 18.15 11.92 -5.87
CA VAL A 245 16.84 12.16 -5.25
C VAL A 245 16.94 12.82 -3.86
N LEU A 246 18.12 12.85 -3.26
CA LEU A 246 18.47 13.57 -2.03
C LEU A 246 19.29 14.79 -2.35
#